data_82ba8d94b15c117d01576a084b109fe7
#
_entry.id   82ba8d94b15c117d01576a084b109fe7
#
_cell.length_a   1.000
_cell.length_b   1.000
_cell.length_c   1.000
_cell.angle_alpha   90.00
_cell.angle_beta   90.00
_cell.angle_gamma   90.00
#
_symmetry.space_group_name_H-M   'P 1'
#
loop_
_entity.id
_entity.type
_entity.pdbx_description
1 polymer ?
#
loop_
_entity_poly.entity_id
_entity_poly.type
_entity_poly.pdbx_seq_one_letter_code
_entity_poly.pdbx_strand_id
1 'polypeptide(L)'
;EKLEKNEKYLNMLDESIGDGDHGANMLRGAKDLKAKLAEGLQAGVSDLFKLAGMSFVQKTGGAAGLLYGQIFLHMSEAFQEDNDLMDSLTSGLEGIQTFGPTELKEKTLVDVWIPVMEDIRNKRLTLEKINEYVTSTKDFQAKKGRAAYVSEQLNGHIDPGAASCGYFFEAMLEAGVYDE
;
A
#
# COMPACT_ATOMS: atom_id res chain seq x y z
N GLU A 1 -10.25 -5.46 7.25
CA GLU A 1 -11.42 -6.02 6.56
C GLU A 1 -11.17 -6.20 5.05
N LYS A 2 -10.71 -5.15 4.28
CA LYS A 2 -10.47 -5.28 2.84
C LYS A 2 -9.42 -6.35 2.54
N LEU A 3 -8.29 -6.36 3.24
CA LEU A 3 -7.26 -7.40 3.10
C LEU A 3 -7.78 -8.80 3.45
N GLU A 4 -8.65 -8.92 4.44
CA GLU A 4 -9.25 -10.20 4.85
C GLU A 4 -10.22 -10.74 3.79
N LYS A 5 -11.03 -9.86 3.19
CA LYS A 5 -11.96 -10.24 2.11
C LYS A 5 -11.26 -10.60 0.81
N ASN A 6 -10.10 -10.02 0.56
CA ASN A 6 -9.37 -10.13 -0.71
C ASN A 6 -8.06 -10.91 -0.61
N GLU A 7 -7.81 -11.61 0.51
CA GLU A 7 -6.58 -12.42 0.72
C GLU A 7 -6.30 -13.37 -0.44
N LYS A 8 -7.31 -14.17 -0.82
CA LYS A 8 -7.18 -15.15 -1.90
C LYS A 8 -6.89 -14.52 -3.25
N TYR A 9 -7.51 -13.38 -3.54
CA TYR A 9 -7.28 -12.65 -4.77
C TYR A 9 -5.86 -12.09 -4.84
N LEU A 10 -5.36 -11.50 -3.76
CA LEU A 10 -3.98 -11.02 -3.68
C LEU A 10 -2.96 -12.15 -3.80
N ASN A 11 -3.23 -13.33 -3.22
CA ASN A 11 -2.39 -14.51 -3.39
C ASN A 11 -2.37 -14.98 -4.86
N MET A 12 -3.54 -15.03 -5.50
CA MET A 12 -3.65 -15.41 -6.91
C MET A 12 -2.85 -14.45 -7.83
N LEU A 13 -2.90 -13.15 -7.57
CA LEU A 13 -2.10 -12.19 -8.33
C LEU A 13 -0.60 -12.43 -8.15
N ASP A 14 -0.17 -12.83 -6.97
CA ASP A 14 1.24 -13.07 -6.65
C ASP A 14 1.76 -14.42 -7.17
N GLU A 15 0.89 -15.40 -7.44
CA GLU A 15 1.28 -16.71 -8.02
C GLU A 15 2.07 -16.58 -9.32
N SER A 16 1.76 -15.56 -10.12
CA SER A 16 2.48 -15.30 -11.38
C SER A 16 3.91 -14.79 -11.17
N ILE A 17 4.22 -14.26 -9.99
CA ILE A 17 5.48 -13.60 -9.65
C ILE A 17 6.36 -14.50 -8.77
N GLY A 18 5.73 -15.32 -7.91
CA GLY A 18 6.46 -16.05 -6.88
C GLY A 18 5.64 -17.12 -6.18
N ASP A 19 5.58 -16.99 -4.88
CA ASP A 19 5.07 -18.01 -3.97
C ASP A 19 3.57 -17.89 -3.64
N GLY A 20 2.87 -16.91 -4.21
CA GLY A 20 1.42 -16.76 -4.05
C GLY A 20 1.00 -16.41 -2.62
N ASP A 21 1.82 -15.69 -1.88
CA ASP A 21 1.59 -15.45 -0.45
C ASP A 21 1.35 -13.98 -0.08
N HIS A 22 1.29 -13.06 -1.05
CA HIS A 22 1.16 -11.63 -0.80
C HIS A 22 -0.06 -11.29 0.08
N GLY A 23 -1.22 -11.85 -0.22
CA GLY A 23 -2.44 -11.62 0.56
C GLY A 23 -2.33 -12.12 1.99
N ALA A 24 -1.80 -13.35 2.18
CA ALA A 24 -1.57 -13.92 3.50
C ALA A 24 -0.56 -13.11 4.32
N ASN A 25 0.50 -12.62 3.66
CA ASN A 25 1.50 -11.76 4.26
C ASN A 25 0.88 -10.44 4.73
N MET A 26 0.17 -9.72 3.86
CA MET A 26 -0.51 -8.47 4.18
C MET A 26 -1.53 -8.65 5.31
N LEU A 27 -2.28 -9.74 5.29
CA LEU A 27 -3.29 -10.03 6.32
C LEU A 27 -2.66 -10.30 7.70
N ARG A 28 -1.46 -10.92 7.78
CA ARG A 28 -0.76 -11.11 9.06
C ARG A 28 -0.42 -9.76 9.72
N GLY A 29 0.11 -8.81 8.98
CA GLY A 29 0.39 -7.46 9.48
C GLY A 29 -0.89 -6.74 9.94
N ALA A 30 -1.95 -6.81 9.14
CA ALA A 30 -3.23 -6.19 9.47
C ALA A 30 -3.91 -6.81 10.70
N LYS A 31 -3.82 -8.13 10.89
CA LYS A 31 -4.36 -8.82 12.08
C LYS A 31 -3.59 -8.45 13.34
N ASP A 32 -2.27 -8.35 13.28
CA ASP A 32 -1.44 -7.91 14.40
C ASP A 32 -1.78 -6.47 14.81
N LEU A 33 -1.89 -5.57 13.84
CA LEU A 33 -2.35 -4.19 14.09
C LEU A 33 -3.73 -4.17 14.75
N LYS A 34 -4.69 -4.92 14.20
CA LYS A 34 -6.07 -5.00 14.74
C LYS A 34 -6.10 -5.51 16.17
N ALA A 35 -5.29 -6.52 16.49
CA ALA A 35 -5.18 -7.06 17.85
C ALA A 35 -4.65 -6.00 18.84
N LYS A 36 -3.57 -5.31 18.47
CA LYS A 36 -2.99 -4.24 19.29
C LYS A 36 -3.96 -3.07 19.52
N LEU A 37 -4.73 -2.68 18.50
CA LEU A 37 -5.76 -1.66 18.64
C LEU A 37 -6.90 -2.08 19.57
N ALA A 38 -7.25 -3.35 19.59
CA ALA A 38 -8.28 -3.90 20.49
C ALA A 38 -7.87 -3.90 21.97
N GLU A 39 -6.58 -3.78 22.29
CA GLU A 39 -6.07 -3.63 23.66
C GLU A 39 -6.34 -2.24 24.27
N GLY A 40 -7.00 -1.35 23.52
CA GLY A 40 -7.50 -0.08 24.04
C GLY A 40 -6.46 1.05 23.99
N LEU A 41 -5.59 1.05 23.01
CA LEU A 41 -4.62 2.12 22.82
C LEU A 41 -5.35 3.45 22.51
N GLN A 42 -5.27 4.41 23.43
CA GLN A 42 -5.64 5.80 23.17
C GLN A 42 -4.43 6.48 22.51
N ALA A 43 -4.42 6.48 21.18
CA ALA A 43 -3.28 6.96 20.40
C ALA A 43 -3.73 8.05 19.42
N GLY A 44 -2.89 9.05 19.23
CA GLY A 44 -3.04 9.99 18.13
C GLY A 44 -2.80 9.34 16.76
N VAL A 45 -3.04 10.08 15.70
CA VAL A 45 -2.88 9.57 14.33
C VAL A 45 -1.43 9.10 14.07
N SER A 46 -0.44 9.85 14.55
CA SER A 46 0.97 9.45 14.46
C SER A 46 1.24 8.08 15.10
N ASP A 47 0.74 7.87 16.33
CA ASP A 47 0.94 6.60 17.04
C ASP A 47 0.28 5.42 16.32
N LEU A 48 -0.90 5.65 15.71
CA LEU A 48 -1.59 4.64 14.90
C LEU A 48 -0.75 4.21 13.69
N PHE A 49 -0.18 5.16 12.96
CA PHE A 49 0.70 4.86 11.83
C PHE A 49 2.01 4.20 12.28
N LYS A 50 2.59 4.61 13.42
CA LYS A 50 3.76 3.96 14.02
C LYS A 50 3.46 2.50 14.35
N LEU A 51 2.32 2.25 14.99
CA LEU A 51 1.89 0.91 15.35
C LEU A 51 1.67 0.04 14.09
N ALA A 52 1.05 0.62 13.05
CA ALA A 52 0.88 -0.04 11.76
C ALA A 52 2.23 -0.40 11.15
N GLY A 53 3.17 0.56 11.06
CA GLY A 53 4.51 0.34 10.55
C GLY A 53 5.23 -0.81 11.26
N MET A 54 5.22 -0.80 12.59
CA MET A 54 5.83 -1.87 13.39
C MET A 54 5.15 -3.23 13.17
N SER A 55 3.82 -3.26 13.08
CA SER A 55 3.08 -4.51 12.85
C SER A 55 3.42 -5.11 11.47
N PHE A 56 3.50 -4.26 10.44
CA PHE A 56 3.85 -4.74 9.10
C PHE A 56 5.32 -5.19 9.02
N VAL A 57 6.28 -4.46 9.57
CA VAL A 57 7.69 -4.90 9.61
C VAL A 57 7.84 -6.24 10.33
N GLN A 58 7.14 -6.44 11.45
CA GLN A 58 7.34 -7.61 12.31
C GLN A 58 6.58 -8.86 11.84
N LYS A 59 5.43 -8.70 11.19
CA LYS A 59 4.49 -9.81 10.94
C LYS A 59 4.25 -10.07 9.45
N THR A 60 4.48 -9.11 8.57
CA THR A 60 4.33 -9.31 7.14
C THR A 60 5.62 -9.88 6.57
N GLY A 61 5.53 -10.98 5.84
CA GLY A 61 6.67 -11.57 5.14
C GLY A 61 7.01 -10.83 3.84
N GLY A 62 8.14 -11.19 3.25
CA GLY A 62 8.57 -10.69 1.95
C GLY A 62 8.90 -9.20 1.92
N ALA A 63 9.01 -8.65 0.71
CA ALA A 63 9.28 -7.23 0.50
C ALA A 63 8.12 -6.32 0.94
N ALA A 64 6.89 -6.81 0.87
CA ALA A 64 5.70 -6.05 1.23
C ALA A 64 5.73 -5.55 2.68
N GLY A 65 6.20 -6.37 3.61
CA GLY A 65 6.31 -5.99 5.02
C GLY A 65 7.24 -4.81 5.24
N LEU A 66 8.38 -4.81 4.58
CA LEU A 66 9.34 -3.71 4.66
C LEU A 66 8.80 -2.46 3.99
N LEU A 67 8.22 -2.57 2.79
CA LEU A 67 7.65 -1.44 2.05
C LEU A 67 6.52 -0.77 2.84
N TYR A 68 5.47 -1.50 3.21
CA TYR A 68 4.37 -0.93 3.99
C TYR A 68 4.79 -0.47 5.38
N GLY A 69 5.76 -1.17 5.99
CA GLY A 69 6.35 -0.74 7.25
C GLY A 69 6.98 0.63 7.15
N GLN A 70 7.82 0.87 6.13
CA GLN A 70 8.45 2.17 5.91
C GLN A 70 7.43 3.25 5.54
N ILE A 71 6.46 2.95 4.68
CA ILE A 71 5.37 3.87 4.36
C ILE A 71 4.72 4.40 5.66
N PHE A 72 4.27 3.49 6.52
CA PHE A 72 3.56 3.88 7.74
C PHE A 72 4.46 4.55 8.78
N LEU A 73 5.74 4.17 8.90
CA LEU A 73 6.68 4.84 9.78
C LEU A 73 6.96 6.28 9.33
N HIS A 74 7.20 6.51 8.04
CA HIS A 74 7.38 7.84 7.48
C HIS A 74 6.11 8.71 7.64
N MET A 75 4.92 8.13 7.38
CA MET A 75 3.66 8.83 7.65
C MET A 75 3.50 9.20 9.13
N SER A 76 3.90 8.31 10.04
CA SER A 76 3.89 8.58 11.48
C SER A 76 4.78 9.76 11.85
N GLU A 77 5.99 9.82 11.31
CA GLU A 77 6.93 10.92 11.55
C GLU A 77 6.36 12.25 11.07
N ALA A 78 5.78 12.29 9.88
CA ALA A 78 5.14 13.49 9.35
C ALA A 78 4.01 13.98 10.27
N PHE A 79 3.15 13.09 10.76
CA PHE A 79 2.08 13.49 11.69
C PHE A 79 2.58 13.95 13.08
N GLN A 80 3.82 13.61 13.50
CA GLN A 80 4.43 14.15 14.72
C GLN A 80 4.80 15.63 14.58
N GLU A 81 5.05 16.08 13.35
CA GLU A 81 5.42 17.45 13.02
C GLU A 81 4.21 18.35 12.73
N ASP A 82 2.99 17.90 13.09
CA ASP A 82 1.72 18.60 12.82
C ASP A 82 1.45 18.86 11.32
N ASN A 83 2.03 18.02 10.45
CA ASN A 83 1.78 18.05 9.02
C ASN A 83 0.40 17.51 8.67
N ASP A 84 -0.12 17.93 7.53
CA ASP A 84 -1.40 17.46 7.03
C ASP A 84 -1.32 16.05 6.40
N LEU A 85 -2.47 15.55 5.96
CA LEU A 85 -2.57 14.25 5.30
C LEU A 85 -1.72 14.18 4.02
N MET A 86 -1.66 15.27 3.24
CA MET A 86 -0.90 15.28 1.98
C MET A 86 0.60 15.23 2.22
N ASP A 87 1.08 15.92 3.23
CA ASP A 87 2.48 15.85 3.66
C ASP A 87 2.82 14.45 4.14
N SER A 88 1.91 13.82 4.92
CA SER A 88 2.09 12.45 5.39
C SER A 88 2.10 11.43 4.26
N LEU A 89 1.22 11.57 3.26
CA LEU A 89 1.24 10.71 2.06
C LEU A 89 2.51 10.91 1.22
N THR A 90 3.02 12.15 1.16
CA THR A 90 4.29 12.46 0.50
C THR A 90 5.44 11.79 1.22
N SER A 91 5.49 11.89 2.55
CA SER A 91 6.48 11.21 3.38
C SER A 91 6.40 9.69 3.23
N GLY A 92 5.19 9.12 3.16
CA GLY A 92 4.98 7.69 2.86
C GLY A 92 5.57 7.26 1.51
N LEU A 93 5.43 8.09 0.48
CA LEU A 93 6.06 7.86 -0.83
C LEU A 93 7.60 7.89 -0.72
N GLU A 94 8.16 8.83 0.05
CA GLU A 94 9.60 8.87 0.33
C GLU A 94 10.06 7.58 1.01
N GLY A 95 9.27 7.03 1.94
CA GLY A 95 9.52 5.74 2.56
C GLY A 95 9.66 4.60 1.56
N ILE A 96 8.85 4.60 0.48
CA ILE A 96 8.99 3.63 -0.63
C ILE A 96 10.32 3.83 -1.36
N GLN A 97 10.70 5.08 -1.63
CA GLN A 97 11.91 5.43 -2.37
C GLN A 97 13.21 5.07 -1.61
N THR A 98 13.16 4.81 -0.30
CA THR A 98 14.33 4.32 0.47
C THR A 98 14.85 2.98 -0.04
N PHE A 99 14.00 2.17 -0.68
CA PHE A 99 14.39 0.89 -1.30
C PHE A 99 14.92 1.02 -2.74
N GLY A 100 15.03 2.23 -3.22
CA GLY A 100 15.50 2.59 -4.55
C GLY A 100 14.45 3.39 -5.32
N PRO A 101 14.91 4.31 -6.18
CA PRO A 101 14.02 5.15 -6.94
C PRO A 101 13.07 4.29 -7.79
N THR A 102 11.78 4.58 -7.68
CA THR A 102 10.72 3.91 -8.41
C THR A 102 9.86 4.96 -9.11
N GLU A 103 9.64 4.78 -10.40
CA GLU A 103 8.89 5.70 -11.24
C GLU A 103 7.52 5.12 -11.64
N LEU A 104 6.66 5.97 -12.19
CA LEU A 104 5.41 5.53 -12.80
C LEU A 104 5.67 4.57 -13.97
N LYS A 105 4.74 3.64 -14.16
CA LYS A 105 4.77 2.59 -15.20
C LYS A 105 5.87 1.55 -15.02
N GLU A 106 6.31 1.35 -13.78
CA GLU A 106 7.24 0.28 -13.41
C GLU A 106 6.54 -0.96 -12.84
N LYS A 107 5.21 -0.99 -12.87
CA LYS A 107 4.35 -2.08 -12.38
C LYS A 107 4.56 -2.34 -10.89
N THR A 108 4.25 -1.31 -10.08
CA THR A 108 4.41 -1.32 -8.63
C THR A 108 3.26 -0.59 -7.93
N LEU A 109 3.24 -0.61 -6.62
CA LEU A 109 2.31 0.17 -5.81
C LEU A 109 2.40 1.70 -6.05
N VAL A 110 3.54 2.20 -6.57
CA VAL A 110 3.75 3.62 -6.89
C VAL A 110 2.82 4.07 -8.03
N ASP A 111 2.46 3.15 -8.93
CA ASP A 111 1.51 3.39 -10.02
C ASP A 111 0.07 3.66 -9.54
N VAL A 112 -0.21 3.36 -8.28
CA VAL A 112 -1.46 3.73 -7.59
C VAL A 112 -1.22 4.93 -6.67
N TRP A 113 -0.12 4.92 -5.91
CA TRP A 113 0.15 5.92 -4.88
C TRP A 113 0.20 7.34 -5.44
N ILE A 114 1.01 7.56 -6.48
CA ILE A 114 1.22 8.90 -7.06
C ILE A 114 -0.08 9.47 -7.66
N PRO A 115 -0.79 8.77 -8.58
CA PRO A 115 -1.99 9.34 -9.17
C PRO A 115 -3.14 9.51 -8.16
N VAL A 116 -3.22 8.66 -7.13
CA VAL A 116 -4.19 8.85 -6.04
C VAL A 116 -3.88 10.12 -5.26
N MET A 117 -2.62 10.39 -4.90
CA MET A 117 -2.23 11.65 -4.25
C MET A 117 -2.60 12.86 -5.10
N GLU A 118 -2.40 12.79 -6.41
CA GLU A 118 -2.78 13.88 -7.33
C GLU A 118 -4.30 14.10 -7.33
N ASP A 119 -5.08 13.02 -7.32
CA ASP A 119 -6.54 13.13 -7.30
C ASP A 119 -7.08 13.61 -5.94
N ILE A 120 -6.46 13.25 -4.81
CA ILE A 120 -6.78 13.82 -3.49
C ILE A 120 -6.54 15.33 -3.52
N ARG A 121 -5.36 15.78 -3.96
CA ARG A 121 -5.00 17.21 -4.06
C ARG A 121 -5.99 18.01 -4.91
N ASN A 122 -6.51 17.38 -5.96
CA ASN A 122 -7.49 17.98 -6.87
C ASN A 122 -8.95 17.74 -6.46
N LYS A 123 -9.22 17.13 -5.31
CA LYS A 123 -10.55 16.79 -4.79
C LYS A 123 -11.41 15.99 -5.78
N ARG A 124 -10.81 15.06 -6.50
CA ARG A 124 -11.48 14.26 -7.53
C ARG A 124 -11.29 12.74 -7.40
N LEU A 125 -10.77 12.28 -6.24
CA LEU A 125 -10.59 10.87 -5.99
C LEU A 125 -11.94 10.16 -5.89
N THR A 126 -12.04 9.02 -6.58
CA THR A 126 -13.20 8.12 -6.51
C THR A 126 -12.74 6.67 -6.45
N LEU A 127 -13.61 5.75 -6.01
CA LEU A 127 -13.32 4.31 -6.04
C LEU A 127 -13.01 3.82 -7.46
N GLU A 128 -13.71 4.34 -8.46
CA GLU A 128 -13.51 4.01 -9.87
C GLU A 128 -12.08 4.34 -10.31
N LYS A 129 -11.59 5.54 -9.98
CA LYS A 129 -10.21 5.95 -10.30
C LYS A 129 -9.15 5.10 -9.61
N ILE A 130 -9.33 4.77 -8.33
CA ILE A 130 -8.42 3.86 -7.65
C ILE A 130 -8.35 2.52 -8.40
N ASN A 131 -9.50 1.96 -8.78
CA ASN A 131 -9.56 0.72 -9.54
C ASN A 131 -8.94 0.84 -10.94
N GLU A 132 -9.09 1.98 -11.62
CA GLU A 132 -8.42 2.26 -12.89
C GLU A 132 -6.89 2.23 -12.75
N TYR A 133 -6.34 2.88 -11.72
CA TYR A 133 -4.90 2.88 -11.46
C TYR A 133 -4.37 1.47 -11.16
N VAL A 134 -5.06 0.72 -10.30
CA VAL A 134 -4.71 -0.68 -10.02
C VAL A 134 -4.72 -1.51 -11.31
N THR A 135 -5.80 -1.41 -12.08
CA THR A 135 -5.99 -2.21 -13.31
C THR A 135 -5.00 -1.84 -14.40
N SER A 136 -4.59 -0.57 -14.49
CA SER A 136 -3.63 -0.10 -15.49
C SER A 136 -2.27 -0.79 -15.39
N THR A 137 -1.92 -1.31 -14.21
CA THR A 137 -0.64 -2.00 -14.01
C THR A 137 -0.51 -3.28 -14.84
N LYS A 138 -1.62 -3.85 -15.32
CA LYS A 138 -1.60 -5.01 -16.24
C LYS A 138 -0.86 -4.72 -17.56
N ASP A 139 -0.88 -3.44 -17.98
CA ASP A 139 -0.32 -2.98 -19.26
C ASP A 139 1.13 -2.47 -19.10
N PHE A 140 1.67 -2.47 -17.86
CA PHE A 140 3.02 -2.00 -17.57
C PHE A 140 4.01 -3.14 -17.50
N GLN A 141 5.28 -2.83 -17.82
CA GLN A 141 6.38 -3.76 -17.68
C GLN A 141 6.97 -3.68 -16.27
N ALA A 142 7.10 -4.82 -15.60
CA ALA A 142 7.71 -4.89 -14.29
C ALA A 142 9.22 -4.60 -14.37
N LYS A 143 9.69 -3.64 -13.59
CA LYS A 143 11.10 -3.24 -13.53
C LYS A 143 11.74 -3.40 -12.15
N LYS A 144 10.94 -3.73 -11.15
CA LYS A 144 11.38 -3.81 -9.75
C LYS A 144 11.04 -5.16 -9.11
N GLY A 145 11.78 -5.48 -8.06
CA GLY A 145 11.55 -6.66 -7.25
C GLY A 145 11.61 -7.97 -8.02
N ARG A 146 10.96 -9.00 -7.49
CA ARG A 146 10.88 -10.35 -8.12
C ARG A 146 10.18 -10.31 -9.48
N ALA A 147 9.19 -9.46 -9.64
CA ALA A 147 8.44 -9.30 -10.87
C ALA A 147 9.31 -8.93 -12.08
N ALA A 148 10.41 -8.20 -11.88
CA ALA A 148 11.33 -7.84 -12.95
C ALA A 148 11.99 -9.04 -13.64
N TYR A 149 12.20 -10.15 -12.90
CA TYR A 149 12.82 -11.37 -13.46
C TYR A 149 11.89 -12.17 -14.38
N VAL A 150 10.58 -11.96 -14.26
CA VAL A 150 9.54 -12.65 -15.04
C VAL A 150 8.65 -11.67 -15.81
N SER A 151 9.16 -10.47 -16.06
CA SER A 151 8.40 -9.32 -16.57
C SER A 151 7.62 -9.61 -17.86
N GLU A 152 8.19 -10.37 -18.80
CA GLU A 152 7.52 -10.74 -20.06
C GLU A 152 6.28 -11.63 -19.83
N GLN A 153 6.31 -12.46 -18.78
CA GLN A 153 5.24 -13.39 -18.42
C GLN A 153 4.10 -12.67 -17.70
N LEU A 154 4.37 -11.46 -17.16
CA LEU A 154 3.41 -10.67 -16.38
C LEU A 154 2.57 -9.70 -17.24
N ASN A 155 2.70 -9.77 -18.55
CA ASN A 155 1.85 -8.97 -19.44
C ASN A 155 0.39 -9.36 -19.28
N GLY A 156 -0.48 -8.39 -19.04
CA GLY A 156 -1.90 -8.62 -18.75
C GLY A 156 -2.23 -8.96 -17.29
N HIS A 157 -1.25 -9.12 -16.41
CA HIS A 157 -1.46 -9.37 -14.98
C HIS A 157 -1.39 -8.07 -14.15
N ILE A 158 -2.29 -7.91 -13.19
CA ILE A 158 -2.27 -6.79 -12.23
C ILE A 158 -1.16 -7.04 -11.22
N ASP A 159 -0.44 -5.97 -10.82
CA ASP A 159 0.55 -6.06 -9.75
C ASP A 159 -0.12 -6.27 -8.38
N PRO A 160 0.28 -7.29 -7.58
CA PRO A 160 -0.30 -7.54 -6.27
C PRO A 160 -0.04 -6.39 -5.27
N GLY A 161 1.11 -5.71 -5.36
CA GLY A 161 1.42 -4.54 -4.56
C GLY A 161 0.52 -3.34 -4.89
N ALA A 162 0.25 -3.11 -6.17
CA ALA A 162 -0.72 -2.11 -6.62
C ALA A 162 -2.14 -2.43 -6.12
N ALA A 163 -2.56 -3.70 -6.19
CA ALA A 163 -3.87 -4.11 -5.71
C ALA A 163 -4.03 -3.88 -4.19
N SER A 164 -3.04 -4.27 -3.38
CA SER A 164 -3.08 -4.02 -1.94
C SER A 164 -3.01 -2.53 -1.60
N CYS A 165 -2.28 -1.73 -2.38
CA CYS A 165 -2.26 -0.28 -2.27
C CYS A 165 -3.63 0.34 -2.59
N GLY A 166 -4.30 -0.15 -3.62
CA GLY A 166 -5.68 0.24 -3.93
C GLY A 166 -6.61 0.03 -2.73
N TYR A 167 -6.54 -1.13 -2.08
CA TYR A 167 -7.36 -1.41 -0.88
C TYR A 167 -7.06 -0.49 0.30
N PHE A 168 -5.82 -0.03 0.45
CA PHE A 168 -5.48 0.98 1.46
C PHE A 168 -6.19 2.30 1.17
N PHE A 169 -6.09 2.84 -0.04
CA PHE A 169 -6.72 4.10 -0.41
C PHE A 169 -8.26 4.01 -0.47
N GLU A 170 -8.81 2.89 -0.92
CA GLU A 170 -10.25 2.64 -0.85
C GLU A 170 -10.76 2.68 0.60
N ALA A 171 -10.03 2.09 1.55
CA ALA A 171 -10.42 2.09 2.94
C ALA A 171 -10.38 3.50 3.54
N MET A 172 -9.42 4.34 3.16
CA MET A 172 -9.33 5.73 3.57
C MET A 172 -10.48 6.57 2.96
N LEU A 173 -10.80 6.35 1.68
CA LEU A 173 -11.91 7.04 1.02
C LEU A 173 -13.25 6.68 1.67
N GLU A 174 -13.52 5.40 1.92
CA GLU A 174 -14.73 4.93 2.60
C GLU A 174 -14.86 5.43 4.05
N ALA A 175 -13.74 5.71 4.71
CA ALA A 175 -13.70 6.29 6.05
C ALA A 175 -13.88 7.82 6.05
N GLY A 176 -14.00 8.47 4.88
CA GLY A 176 -14.18 9.92 4.77
C GLY A 176 -12.93 10.73 5.12
N VAL A 177 -11.73 10.14 5.02
CA VAL A 177 -10.45 10.79 5.41
C VAL A 177 -10.11 11.97 4.51
N TYR A 178 -10.70 12.04 3.32
CA TYR A 178 -10.42 13.07 2.29
C TYR A 178 -11.49 14.18 2.20
N ASP A 179 -12.50 14.14 3.06
CA ASP A 179 -13.67 15.04 3.00
C ASP A 179 -13.44 16.38 3.77
N GLU A 180 -12.24 16.63 4.30
CA GLU A 180 -11.86 17.84 5.04
C GLU A 180 -11.26 18.95 4.17
#